data_656d2fc0485fc62bdfa3e34ed2793308
#
_entry.id   656d2fc0485fc62bdfa3e34ed2793308
#
_cell.length_a   1.000
_cell.length_b   1.000
_cell.length_c   1.000
_cell.angle_alpha   90.00
_cell.angle_beta   90.00
_cell.angle_gamma   90.00
#
_symmetry.space_group_name_H-M   'P 1'
#
loop_
_entity.id
_entity.type
_entity.pdbx_description
1 polymer ?
#
loop_
_entity_poly.entity_id
_entity_poly.type
_entity_poly.pdbx_seq_one_letter_code
_entity_poly.pdbx_strand_id
1 'polypeptide(L)'
;AGDIIGVFDPGIFSIGDTICSPGHKVQFRGIPTFAPEHFALVRQKDTMKRKQFIKGTSQIAQEGAIQIFQELDAGMEEVIVGVVGVLQFDVLKYRLQNEYNCDIIMETLPYEFIRWIVNDDIDPKTLDLASDTKKIQDLKGNHLLLFTSYWSINWALEHNKGLELAEFGTN
;
A
#
# COMPACT_ATOMS: atom_id res chain seq x y z
N ALA A 1 -2.77 -32.85 -8.91
CA ALA A 1 -1.87 -31.70 -8.60
C ALA A 1 -2.02 -30.66 -9.71
N GLY A 2 -2.09 -29.39 -9.32
CA GLY A 2 -2.24 -28.28 -10.26
C GLY A 2 -3.70 -27.92 -10.62
N ASP A 3 -4.69 -28.45 -9.90
CA ASP A 3 -6.08 -28.12 -10.13
C ASP A 3 -6.43 -26.73 -9.55
N ILE A 4 -7.29 -25.99 -10.26
CA ILE A 4 -7.87 -24.75 -9.78
C ILE A 4 -9.22 -25.07 -9.13
N ILE A 5 -9.38 -24.65 -7.89
CA ILE A 5 -10.63 -24.87 -7.13
C ILE A 5 -11.18 -23.52 -6.65
N GLY A 6 -12.50 -23.44 -6.54
CA GLY A 6 -13.18 -22.32 -5.88
C GLY A 6 -13.42 -22.66 -4.42
N VAL A 7 -13.14 -21.70 -3.53
CA VAL A 7 -13.40 -21.81 -2.09
C VAL A 7 -14.32 -20.66 -1.68
N PHE A 8 -15.37 -20.97 -0.93
CA PHE A 8 -16.19 -19.93 -0.31
C PHE A 8 -15.40 -19.27 0.82
N ASP A 9 -15.22 -17.95 0.73
CA ASP A 9 -14.53 -17.17 1.75
C ASP A 9 -15.53 -16.41 2.63
N PRO A 10 -15.58 -16.70 3.94
CA PRO A 10 -16.35 -15.91 4.90
C PRO A 10 -15.68 -14.58 5.29
N GLY A 11 -14.65 -14.14 4.59
CA GLY A 11 -13.87 -12.93 4.85
C GLY A 11 -12.64 -13.18 5.75
N ILE A 12 -12.09 -14.40 5.71
CA ILE A 12 -10.92 -14.80 6.51
C ILE A 12 -9.66 -14.86 5.66
N PHE A 13 -9.77 -15.19 4.36
CA PHE A 13 -8.65 -15.42 3.48
C PHE A 13 -8.16 -14.13 2.80
N SER A 14 -6.86 -14.09 2.61
CA SER A 14 -6.21 -13.04 1.82
C SER A 14 -5.52 -13.62 0.60
N ILE A 15 -5.32 -12.82 -0.43
CA ILE A 15 -4.55 -13.21 -1.62
C ILE A 15 -3.13 -13.58 -1.18
N GLY A 16 -2.67 -14.77 -1.56
CA GLY A 16 -1.37 -15.32 -1.16
C GLY A 16 -1.42 -16.27 0.03
N ASP A 17 -2.56 -16.42 0.70
CA ASP A 17 -2.71 -17.37 1.79
C ASP A 17 -2.58 -18.82 1.30
N THR A 18 -1.99 -19.67 2.13
CA THR A 18 -1.88 -21.09 1.88
C THR A 18 -2.90 -21.84 2.71
N ILE A 19 -3.78 -22.59 2.05
CA ILE A 19 -4.75 -23.49 2.71
C ILE A 19 -4.15 -24.89 2.76
N CYS A 20 -4.04 -25.46 3.93
CA CYS A 20 -3.49 -26.80 4.14
C CYS A 20 -4.38 -27.65 5.05
N SER A 21 -4.20 -28.99 4.99
CA SER A 21 -4.90 -29.91 5.88
C SER A 21 -4.43 -29.76 7.33
N PRO A 22 -5.32 -29.95 8.33
CA PRO A 22 -4.91 -29.95 9.72
C PRO A 22 -3.75 -30.95 9.96
N GLY A 23 -2.69 -30.48 10.62
CA GLY A 23 -1.50 -31.29 10.92
C GLY A 23 -0.39 -31.26 9.85
N HIS A 24 -0.64 -30.73 8.68
CA HIS A 24 0.36 -30.53 7.64
C HIS A 24 0.53 -29.03 7.38
N LYS A 25 1.39 -28.38 8.17
CA LYS A 25 1.70 -26.96 7.96
C LYS A 25 2.68 -26.83 6.80
N VAL A 26 2.18 -26.38 5.66
CA VAL A 26 2.96 -25.99 4.48
C VAL A 26 2.62 -24.54 4.18
N GLN A 27 3.64 -23.72 3.95
CA GLN A 27 3.46 -22.35 3.50
C GLN A 27 4.22 -22.16 2.20
N PHE A 28 3.51 -21.79 1.14
CA PHE A 28 4.13 -21.39 -0.10
C PHE A 28 4.62 -19.94 0.01
N ARG A 29 5.61 -19.59 -0.80
CA ARG A 29 6.00 -18.18 -0.92
C ARG A 29 4.80 -17.38 -1.41
N GLY A 30 4.57 -16.22 -0.79
CA GLY A 30 3.49 -15.31 -1.18
C GLY A 30 3.59 -14.90 -2.65
N ILE A 31 2.48 -14.43 -3.20
CA ILE A 31 2.45 -13.88 -4.55
C ILE A 31 3.24 -12.56 -4.53
N PRO A 32 4.22 -12.36 -5.42
CA PRO A 32 4.95 -11.11 -5.48
C PRO A 32 3.99 -9.94 -5.71
N THR A 33 4.03 -8.97 -4.82
CA THR A 33 3.30 -7.72 -4.99
C THR A 33 4.18 -6.78 -5.78
N PHE A 34 3.73 -6.34 -6.95
CA PHE A 34 4.45 -5.35 -7.74
C PHE A 34 4.50 -4.02 -6.98
N ALA A 35 5.67 -3.38 -6.98
CA ALA A 35 5.79 -2.04 -6.45
C ALA A 35 4.92 -1.08 -7.29
N PRO A 36 4.12 -0.21 -6.66
CA PRO A 36 3.36 0.80 -7.41
C PRO A 36 4.32 1.79 -8.08
N GLU A 37 3.90 2.26 -9.25
CA GLU A 37 4.64 3.23 -10.07
C GLU A 37 3.97 4.61 -10.09
N HIS A 38 2.67 4.68 -9.75
CA HIS A 38 1.90 5.91 -9.73
C HIS A 38 1.22 6.08 -8.38
N PHE A 39 1.19 7.31 -7.88
CA PHE A 39 0.68 7.64 -6.56
C PHE A 39 -0.31 8.79 -6.62
N ALA A 40 -1.36 8.70 -5.83
CA ALA A 40 -2.32 9.77 -5.66
C ALA A 40 -2.75 9.89 -4.19
N LEU A 41 -2.96 11.11 -3.75
CA LEU A 41 -3.63 11.41 -2.50
C LEU A 41 -5.13 11.33 -2.72
N VAL A 42 -5.83 10.53 -1.93
CA VAL A 42 -7.24 10.24 -2.10
C VAL A 42 -7.98 10.50 -0.79
N ARG A 43 -9.06 11.27 -0.87
CA ARG A 43 -9.94 11.55 0.27
C ARG A 43 -11.41 11.56 -0.16
N GLN A 44 -12.30 11.30 0.78
CA GLN A 44 -13.74 11.44 0.53
C GLN A 44 -14.10 12.92 0.32
N LYS A 45 -15.01 13.16 -0.62
CA LYS A 45 -15.56 14.51 -0.87
C LYS A 45 -16.49 14.95 0.25
N ASP A 46 -17.27 14.01 0.80
CA ASP A 46 -18.21 14.23 1.89
C ASP A 46 -17.70 13.55 3.17
N THR A 47 -17.45 14.31 4.22
CA THR A 47 -16.96 13.83 5.51
C THR A 47 -17.92 12.83 6.18
N MET A 48 -19.22 12.89 5.90
CA MET A 48 -20.20 11.93 6.40
C MET A 48 -20.03 10.53 5.78
N LYS A 49 -19.33 10.41 4.66
CA LYS A 49 -19.05 9.15 3.94
C LYS A 49 -17.75 8.47 4.39
N ARG A 50 -17.17 8.88 5.51
CA ARG A 50 -15.90 8.33 6.03
C ARG A 50 -15.92 6.80 6.17
N LYS A 51 -17.00 6.23 6.72
CA LYS A 51 -17.11 4.77 6.89
C LYS A 51 -17.13 4.03 5.57
N GLN A 52 -17.88 4.56 4.59
CA GLN A 52 -17.95 4.02 3.24
C GLN A 52 -16.59 4.11 2.54
N PHE A 53 -15.89 5.23 2.69
CA PHE A 53 -14.57 5.44 2.15
C PHE A 53 -13.56 4.41 2.68
N ILE A 54 -13.45 4.28 4.00
CA ILE A 54 -12.53 3.33 4.65
C ILE A 54 -12.86 1.90 4.24
N LYS A 55 -14.14 1.51 4.29
CA LYS A 55 -14.58 0.17 3.91
C LYS A 55 -14.28 -0.11 2.44
N GLY A 56 -14.63 0.80 1.54
CA GLY A 56 -14.46 0.61 0.10
C GLY A 56 -12.99 0.56 -0.30
N THR A 57 -12.17 1.48 0.18
CA THR A 57 -10.72 1.49 -0.12
C THR A 57 -10.02 0.24 0.41
N SER A 58 -10.33 -0.18 1.64
CA SER A 58 -9.76 -1.40 2.23
C SER A 58 -10.17 -2.66 1.46
N GLN A 59 -11.44 -2.78 1.06
CA GLN A 59 -11.92 -3.92 0.27
C GLN A 59 -11.23 -3.99 -1.10
N ILE A 60 -11.15 -2.87 -1.81
CA ILE A 60 -10.50 -2.81 -3.14
C ILE A 60 -8.99 -3.12 -3.03
N ALA A 61 -8.36 -2.69 -1.94
CA ALA A 61 -6.96 -3.03 -1.67
C ALA A 61 -6.75 -4.52 -1.38
N GLN A 62 -7.65 -5.15 -0.62
CA GLN A 62 -7.59 -6.59 -0.35
C GLN A 62 -7.72 -7.43 -1.63
N GLU A 63 -8.44 -6.94 -2.63
CA GLU A 63 -8.56 -7.56 -3.94
C GLU A 63 -7.30 -7.37 -4.82
N GLY A 64 -6.29 -6.63 -4.34
CA GLY A 64 -5.03 -6.41 -5.04
C GLY A 64 -5.09 -5.39 -6.19
N ALA A 65 -6.20 -4.68 -6.36
CA ALA A 65 -6.36 -3.70 -7.43
C ALA A 65 -5.56 -2.41 -7.17
N ILE A 66 -5.37 -2.06 -5.90
CA ILE A 66 -4.62 -0.88 -5.43
C ILE A 66 -3.81 -1.24 -4.19
N GLN A 67 -2.84 -0.41 -3.86
CA GLN A 67 -2.15 -0.43 -2.57
C GLN A 67 -2.46 0.86 -1.81
N ILE A 68 -2.68 0.75 -0.50
CA ILE A 68 -3.02 1.88 0.36
C ILE A 68 -1.89 2.11 1.35
N PHE A 69 -1.51 3.37 1.45
CA PHE A 69 -0.52 3.85 2.40
C PHE A 69 -1.08 5.03 3.18
N GLN A 70 -0.58 5.19 4.38
CA GLN A 70 -0.86 6.35 5.23
C GLN A 70 0.41 7.15 5.44
N GLU A 71 0.29 8.44 5.49
CA GLU A 71 1.36 9.28 6.02
C GLU A 71 1.53 9.00 7.51
N LEU A 72 2.76 9.00 8.01
CA LEU A 72 3.02 8.80 9.44
C LEU A 72 2.26 9.84 10.26
N ASP A 73 1.58 9.37 11.30
CA ASP A 73 0.75 10.18 12.20
C ASP A 73 -0.53 10.76 11.58
N ALA A 74 -0.88 10.39 10.34
CA ALA A 74 -2.14 10.76 9.71
C ALA A 74 -3.25 9.71 9.92
N GLY A 75 -4.51 10.16 9.91
CA GLY A 75 -5.67 9.27 9.99
C GLY A 75 -6.05 8.68 8.63
N MET A 76 -7.04 7.77 8.63
CA MET A 76 -7.62 7.15 7.41
C MET A 76 -8.59 8.08 6.65
N GLU A 77 -8.60 9.36 6.94
CA GLU A 77 -9.44 10.34 6.23
C GLU A 77 -8.88 10.71 4.87
N GLU A 78 -7.57 10.58 4.76
CA GLU A 78 -6.80 10.86 3.57
C GLU A 78 -5.73 9.77 3.45
N VAL A 79 -5.72 9.09 2.31
CA VAL A 79 -4.80 7.98 2.06
C VAL A 79 -4.00 8.21 0.80
N ILE A 80 -2.80 7.67 0.76
CA ILE A 80 -2.01 7.60 -0.45
C ILE A 80 -2.33 6.27 -1.13
N VAL A 81 -2.78 6.34 -2.36
CA VAL A 81 -3.07 5.16 -3.19
C VAL A 81 -1.94 4.99 -4.19
N GLY A 82 -1.35 3.80 -4.19
CA GLY A 82 -0.35 3.38 -5.16
C GLY A 82 -0.94 2.37 -6.15
N VAL A 83 -0.62 2.54 -7.42
CA VAL A 83 -1.07 1.67 -8.52
C VAL A 83 0.06 1.40 -9.50
N VAL A 84 -0.02 0.27 -10.20
CA VAL A 84 0.94 -0.07 -11.28
C VAL A 84 0.60 0.68 -12.56
N GLY A 85 -0.69 0.83 -12.86
CA GLY A 85 -1.17 1.53 -14.05
C GLY A 85 -2.20 2.60 -13.72
N VAL A 86 -2.14 3.74 -14.38
CA VAL A 86 -3.00 4.92 -14.10
C VAL A 86 -4.49 4.65 -14.23
N LEU A 87 -4.90 3.71 -15.09
CA LEU A 87 -6.31 3.32 -15.24
C LEU A 87 -6.92 2.72 -13.97
N GLN A 88 -6.09 2.19 -13.06
CA GLN A 88 -6.56 1.68 -11.77
C GLN A 88 -7.15 2.79 -10.89
N PHE A 89 -6.73 4.04 -11.07
CA PHE A 89 -7.34 5.19 -10.40
C PHE A 89 -8.78 5.43 -10.85
N ASP A 90 -9.07 5.27 -12.14
CA ASP A 90 -10.43 5.41 -12.67
C ASP A 90 -11.32 4.27 -12.16
N VAL A 91 -10.80 3.06 -12.09
CA VAL A 91 -11.50 1.90 -11.50
C VAL A 91 -11.81 2.16 -10.02
N LEU A 92 -10.85 2.65 -9.24
CA LEU A 92 -11.05 3.01 -7.84
C LEU A 92 -12.17 4.03 -7.68
N LYS A 93 -12.13 5.12 -8.44
CA LYS A 93 -13.16 6.17 -8.41
C LYS A 93 -14.53 5.63 -8.77
N TYR A 94 -14.63 4.87 -9.84
CA TYR A 94 -15.88 4.25 -10.29
C TYR A 94 -16.47 3.32 -9.23
N ARG A 95 -15.65 2.44 -8.65
CA ARG A 95 -16.10 1.47 -7.65
C ARG A 95 -16.54 2.15 -6.36
N LEU A 96 -15.77 3.13 -5.85
CA LEU A 96 -16.15 3.87 -4.64
C LEU A 96 -17.48 4.61 -4.83
N GLN A 97 -17.71 5.19 -5.99
CA GLN A 97 -18.95 5.86 -6.29
C GLN A 97 -20.15 4.91 -6.42
N ASN A 98 -19.98 3.80 -7.18
CA ASN A 98 -21.11 2.93 -7.54
C ASN A 98 -21.40 1.83 -6.52
N GLU A 99 -20.36 1.28 -5.86
CA GLU A 99 -20.51 0.20 -4.89
C GLU A 99 -20.65 0.70 -3.45
N TYR A 100 -20.02 1.84 -3.13
CA TYR A 100 -19.97 2.39 -1.76
C TYR A 100 -20.68 3.73 -1.61
N ASN A 101 -21.24 4.29 -2.69
CA ASN A 101 -21.88 5.60 -2.71
C ASN A 101 -20.99 6.70 -2.09
N CYS A 102 -19.71 6.69 -2.46
CA CYS A 102 -18.68 7.57 -1.93
C CYS A 102 -17.93 8.26 -3.07
N ASP A 103 -18.16 9.57 -3.21
CA ASP A 103 -17.36 10.40 -4.11
C ASP A 103 -16.03 10.76 -3.47
N ILE A 104 -14.98 10.75 -4.28
CA ILE A 104 -13.62 11.05 -3.85
C ILE A 104 -13.02 12.23 -4.58
N ILE A 105 -12.08 12.89 -3.91
CA ILE A 105 -11.14 13.83 -4.49
C ILE A 105 -9.81 13.10 -4.60
N MET A 106 -9.18 13.22 -5.76
CA MET A 106 -7.90 12.57 -6.05
C MET A 106 -6.92 13.61 -6.57
N GLU A 107 -5.73 13.63 -5.99
CA GLU A 107 -4.63 14.51 -6.36
C GLU A 107 -3.41 13.65 -6.69
N THR A 108 -2.91 13.75 -7.93
CA THR A 108 -1.73 13.00 -8.35
C THR A 108 -0.49 13.51 -7.62
N LEU A 109 0.31 12.58 -7.11
CA LEU A 109 1.56 12.87 -6.40
C LEU A 109 2.78 12.64 -7.32
N PRO A 110 3.87 13.40 -7.15
CA PRO A 110 5.03 13.37 -8.04
C PRO A 110 6.04 12.28 -7.69
N TYR A 111 5.64 11.24 -6.94
CA TYR A 111 6.54 10.16 -6.56
C TYR A 111 6.64 9.12 -7.67
N GLU A 112 7.86 8.63 -7.90
CA GLU A 112 8.18 7.62 -8.90
C GLU A 112 8.70 6.32 -8.28
N PHE A 113 9.20 6.38 -7.04
CA PHE A 113 9.82 5.24 -6.37
C PHE A 113 9.27 5.05 -4.97
N ILE A 114 9.03 3.79 -4.62
CA ILE A 114 8.71 3.35 -3.27
C ILE A 114 9.78 2.40 -2.78
N ARG A 115 10.15 2.50 -1.49
CA ARG A 115 11.11 1.60 -0.84
C ARG A 115 10.63 1.25 0.56
N TRP A 116 10.76 -0.01 0.89
CA TRP A 116 10.50 -0.54 2.24
C TRP A 116 11.73 -0.33 3.11
N ILE A 117 11.54 0.12 4.34
CA ILE A 117 12.59 0.15 5.35
C ILE A 117 12.70 -1.26 5.92
N VAL A 118 13.85 -1.90 5.73
CA VAL A 118 14.09 -3.30 6.16
C VAL A 118 14.45 -3.37 7.64
N ASN A 119 15.03 -2.31 8.18
CA ASN A 119 15.47 -2.27 9.57
C ASN A 119 14.30 -2.14 10.54
N ASP A 120 14.12 -3.12 11.41
CA ASP A 120 13.09 -3.08 12.46
C ASP A 120 13.42 -2.14 13.63
N ASP A 121 14.70 -1.80 13.80
CA ASP A 121 15.23 -0.97 14.91
C ASP A 121 15.34 0.52 14.56
N ILE A 122 15.06 0.92 13.33
CA ILE A 122 15.11 2.32 12.88
C ILE A 122 13.73 2.97 13.04
N ASP A 123 13.67 4.04 13.83
CA ASP A 123 12.49 4.91 13.87
C ASP A 123 12.49 5.81 12.62
N PRO A 124 11.49 5.66 11.71
CA PRO A 124 11.41 6.46 10.50
C PRO A 124 11.36 7.98 10.76
N LYS A 125 10.91 8.39 11.95
CA LYS A 125 10.83 9.80 12.33
C LYS A 125 12.20 10.45 12.49
N THR A 126 13.20 9.65 12.82
CA THR A 126 14.59 10.14 13.05
C THR A 126 15.42 10.23 11.78
N LEU A 127 14.91 9.70 10.64
CA LEU A 127 15.63 9.71 9.38
C LEU A 127 15.82 11.13 8.84
N ASP A 128 17.06 11.42 8.40
CA ASP A 128 17.42 12.61 7.65
C ASP A 128 17.17 12.36 6.16
N LEU A 129 16.14 13.00 5.62
CA LEU A 129 15.66 12.77 4.27
C LEU A 129 15.60 14.08 3.49
N ALA A 130 15.75 13.98 2.18
CA ALA A 130 15.51 15.12 1.28
C ALA A 130 14.06 15.61 1.43
N SER A 131 13.84 16.91 1.24
CA SER A 131 12.53 17.56 1.47
C SER A 131 11.39 17.04 0.59
N ASP A 132 11.72 16.39 -0.53
CA ASP A 132 10.79 15.78 -1.48
C ASP A 132 10.49 14.31 -1.18
N THR A 133 11.06 13.75 -0.10
CA THR A 133 10.83 12.37 0.35
C THR A 133 9.71 12.32 1.39
N LYS A 134 8.79 11.39 1.23
CA LYS A 134 7.66 11.22 2.16
C LYS A 134 7.77 9.90 2.93
N LYS A 135 7.54 9.99 4.23
CA LYS A 135 7.49 8.84 5.16
C LYS A 135 6.06 8.33 5.23
N ILE A 136 5.86 7.07 4.92
CA ILE A 136 4.55 6.43 4.92
C ILE A 136 4.58 5.07 5.60
N GLN A 137 3.40 4.53 5.87
CA GLN A 137 3.22 3.16 6.34
C GLN A 137 2.12 2.48 5.53
N ASP A 138 2.23 1.17 5.38
CA ASP A 138 1.17 0.36 4.79
C ASP A 138 0.12 -0.06 5.85
N LEU A 139 -0.92 -0.78 5.43
CA LEU A 139 -1.97 -1.25 6.33
C LEU A 139 -1.51 -2.34 7.31
N LYS A 140 -0.34 -2.94 7.08
CA LYS A 140 0.27 -3.94 7.97
C LYS A 140 1.20 -3.29 9.01
N GLY A 141 1.44 -1.97 8.89
CA GLY A 141 2.33 -1.21 9.77
C GLY A 141 3.79 -1.20 9.33
N ASN A 142 4.12 -1.72 8.14
CA ASN A 142 5.46 -1.60 7.59
C ASN A 142 5.75 -0.14 7.23
N HIS A 143 6.98 0.29 7.47
CA HIS A 143 7.42 1.64 7.14
C HIS A 143 8.06 1.70 5.75
N LEU A 144 7.68 2.71 4.99
CA LEU A 144 8.14 2.92 3.63
C LEU A 144 8.50 4.39 3.38
N LEU A 145 9.26 4.59 2.33
CA LEU A 145 9.61 5.92 1.83
C LEU A 145 9.16 6.07 0.37
N LEU A 146 8.58 7.22 0.05
CA LEU A 146 8.27 7.64 -1.30
C LEU A 146 9.31 8.67 -1.76
N PHE A 147 9.86 8.44 -2.94
CA PHE A 147 10.90 9.28 -3.54
C PHE A 147 10.47 9.79 -4.92
N THR A 148 10.91 10.99 -5.26
CA THR A 148 10.70 11.60 -6.57
C THR A 148 11.80 11.24 -7.57
N SER A 149 12.98 10.82 -7.09
CA SER A 149 14.15 10.55 -7.92
C SER A 149 15.14 9.59 -7.26
N TYR A 150 16.03 9.02 -8.06
CA TYR A 150 17.16 8.24 -7.54
C TYR A 150 18.13 9.08 -6.68
N TRP A 151 18.21 10.37 -6.93
CA TRP A 151 19.03 11.27 -6.10
C TRP A 151 18.52 11.29 -4.66
N SER A 152 17.20 11.40 -4.46
CA SER A 152 16.59 11.38 -3.11
C SER A 152 16.80 10.04 -2.40
N ILE A 153 16.83 8.91 -3.14
CA ILE A 153 17.14 7.59 -2.57
C ILE A 153 18.59 7.56 -2.09
N ASN A 154 19.54 8.00 -2.94
CA ASN A 154 20.95 8.02 -2.58
C ASN A 154 21.21 8.94 -1.39
N TRP A 155 20.57 10.11 -1.37
CA TRP A 155 20.61 11.03 -0.24
C TRP A 155 20.23 10.33 1.07
N ALA A 156 19.10 9.63 1.08
CA ALA A 156 18.62 8.91 2.25
C ALA A 156 19.64 7.86 2.76
N LEU A 157 20.25 7.10 1.85
CA LEU A 157 21.25 6.08 2.19
C LEU A 157 22.56 6.68 2.70
N GLU A 158 23.01 7.81 2.15
CA GLU A 158 24.25 8.48 2.56
C GLU A 158 24.14 9.18 3.92
N HIS A 159 22.96 9.75 4.22
CA HIS A 159 22.75 10.53 5.44
C HIS A 159 22.23 9.71 6.63
N ASN A 160 21.82 8.47 6.40
CA ASN A 160 21.33 7.58 7.46
C ASN A 160 22.16 6.30 7.50
N LYS A 161 23.21 6.31 8.30
CA LYS A 161 24.12 5.17 8.43
C LYS A 161 23.36 3.92 8.91
N GLY A 162 23.48 2.84 8.16
CA GLY A 162 22.82 1.57 8.47
C GLY A 162 21.41 1.43 7.96
N LEU A 163 20.85 2.45 7.28
CA LEU A 163 19.53 2.34 6.63
C LEU A 163 19.59 1.35 5.46
N GLU A 164 18.70 0.37 5.47
CA GLU A 164 18.53 -0.62 4.41
C GLU A 164 17.16 -0.46 3.79
N LEU A 165 17.14 -0.32 2.47
CA LEU A 165 15.93 -0.13 1.68
C LEU A 165 15.74 -1.28 0.70
N ALA A 166 14.52 -1.83 0.64
CA ALA A 166 14.14 -2.87 -0.32
C ALA A 166 13.15 -2.35 -1.36
N GLU A 167 13.22 -2.90 -2.57
CA GLU A 167 12.28 -2.58 -3.66
C GLU A 167 10.94 -3.30 -3.51
N PHE A 168 10.92 -4.39 -2.76
CA PHE A 168 9.75 -5.23 -2.54
C PHE A 168 9.55 -5.47 -1.05
N GLY A 169 8.29 -5.49 -0.63
CA GLY A 169 7.94 -5.88 0.73
C GLY A 169 8.34 -7.35 0.99
N THR A 170 8.96 -7.60 2.11
CA THR A 170 9.12 -8.96 2.64
C THR A 170 7.83 -9.37 3.34
N ASN A 171 7.15 -10.40 2.79
CA ASN A 171 6.05 -11.06 3.48
C ASN A 171 6.58 -11.99 4.57
#